data_154d6a398db84ff808550c5afcaeeaee
#
_entry.id   154d6a398db84ff808550c5afcaeeaee
#
_cell.length_a   1.000
_cell.length_b   1.000
_cell.length_c   1.000
_cell.angle_alpha   90.00
_cell.angle_beta   90.00
_cell.angle_gamma   90.00
#
_symmetry.space_group_name_H-M   'P 1'
#
loop_
_entity.id
_entity.type
_entity.pdbx_description
1 polymer ?
#
loop_
_entity_poly.entity_id
_entity_poly.type
_entity_poly.pdbx_seq_one_letter_code
_entity_poly.pdbx_strand_id
1 'polypeptide(L)'
;MEASGLGRCPTFVVDSDSQRATLESLVRRQDHYDEKYQKNKPLCFHAASFQKPHPLKARNCQMDADATLCSPMLVAVADGVSQIEEFGIDASELPSELLSAVETLAEYQLLPGLATEPYLGPINMIQDAWEATESFGSTTVLTAAIDNSTKIHGKLHPMIAVCSIGDCEILILRTGIDGRRRVIFRTEMQRINGDRQSPLQLARVDETVDPNFDPNVANEVIEDGSAVHCVSAVEGDIVVAGSDGVFDNLFVDEIVNICEDMIPNQSLDVARFQPVDEQLLTEVARQIVLASHAKTQPFLGKYPETPIGLGGKIDDTSCVVAQVVEWTEAYSHAWTQIRSERRWRSRLSCCDGMQPIDEEDSAESAKQISNISLAACAAPSALEQRGACSLQ
;
A
#
# COMPACT_ATOMS: atom_id res chain seq x y z
N MET A 1 -28.66 -2.86 55.17
CA MET A 1 -28.03 -2.22 54.02
C MET A 1 -27.23 -3.29 53.30
N GLU A 2 -27.88 -3.90 52.34
CA GLU A 2 -27.39 -5.12 51.67
C GLU A 2 -26.54 -4.73 50.48
N ALA A 3 -25.37 -5.33 50.38
CA ALA A 3 -24.48 -5.22 49.24
C ALA A 3 -24.95 -6.15 48.13
N SER A 4 -25.42 -5.58 47.02
CA SER A 4 -25.85 -6.26 45.80
C SER A 4 -24.70 -6.95 45.12
N GLY A 5 -24.90 -8.24 44.82
CA GLY A 5 -23.93 -9.15 44.24
C GLY A 5 -23.44 -8.75 42.83
N LEU A 6 -22.15 -8.79 42.70
CA LEU A 6 -21.46 -8.86 41.40
C LEU A 6 -21.73 -10.23 40.78
N GLY A 7 -22.49 -10.26 39.69
CA GLY A 7 -22.70 -11.46 38.91
C GLY A 7 -21.38 -12.00 38.38
N ARG A 8 -21.07 -13.25 38.74
CA ARG A 8 -19.95 -14.00 38.19
C ARG A 8 -20.20 -14.23 36.68
N CYS A 9 -19.30 -13.77 35.86
CA CYS A 9 -19.22 -14.23 34.46
C CYS A 9 -19.15 -15.77 34.47
N PRO A 10 -19.89 -16.45 33.60
CA PRO A 10 -19.77 -17.88 33.43
C PRO A 10 -18.38 -18.22 32.92
N THR A 11 -17.58 -18.87 33.78
CA THR A 11 -16.34 -19.52 33.37
C THR A 11 -16.72 -20.70 32.48
N PHE A 12 -16.56 -20.56 31.19
CA PHE A 12 -16.58 -21.72 30.29
C PHE A 12 -15.35 -22.56 30.60
N VAL A 13 -15.56 -23.65 31.32
CA VAL A 13 -14.58 -24.73 31.45
C VAL A 13 -14.60 -25.46 30.11
N VAL A 14 -13.73 -25.05 29.18
CA VAL A 14 -13.52 -25.80 27.97
C VAL A 14 -12.50 -26.88 28.26
N ASP A 15 -12.82 -28.11 27.90
CA ASP A 15 -11.97 -29.27 28.05
C ASP A 15 -10.56 -29.00 27.48
N SER A 16 -9.56 -28.96 28.36
CA SER A 16 -8.18 -28.58 28.01
C SER A 16 -7.55 -29.49 26.97
N ASP A 17 -7.96 -30.76 26.95
CA ASP A 17 -7.41 -31.74 26.01
C ASP A 17 -7.98 -31.57 24.59
N SER A 18 -9.26 -31.21 24.47
CA SER A 18 -9.91 -30.91 23.19
C SER A 18 -9.36 -29.60 22.57
N GLN A 19 -9.14 -28.57 23.38
CA GLN A 19 -8.52 -27.33 22.93
C GLN A 19 -7.07 -27.55 22.47
N ARG A 20 -6.31 -28.33 23.23
CA ARG A 20 -4.93 -28.65 22.89
C ARG A 20 -4.83 -29.45 21.59
N ALA A 21 -5.68 -30.46 21.38
CA ALA A 21 -5.76 -31.23 20.15
C ALA A 21 -6.15 -30.35 18.95
N THR A 22 -7.08 -29.40 19.14
CA THR A 22 -7.49 -28.46 18.11
C THR A 22 -6.34 -27.49 17.79
N LEU A 23 -5.68 -26.94 18.79
CA LEU A 23 -4.52 -26.05 18.62
C LEU A 23 -3.37 -26.78 17.92
N GLU A 24 -3.03 -28.00 18.34
CA GLU A 24 -2.01 -28.82 17.70
C GLU A 24 -2.37 -29.16 16.25
N SER A 25 -3.64 -29.39 15.93
CA SER A 25 -4.09 -29.61 14.56
C SER A 25 -3.99 -28.36 13.69
N LEU A 26 -4.27 -27.18 14.26
CA LEU A 26 -4.12 -25.90 13.59
C LEU A 26 -2.65 -25.56 13.36
N VAL A 27 -1.80 -25.78 14.36
CA VAL A 27 -0.34 -25.59 14.25
C VAL A 27 0.24 -26.54 13.19
N ARG A 28 -0.11 -27.82 13.19
CA ARG A 28 0.34 -28.77 12.15
C ARG A 28 -0.16 -28.42 10.76
N ARG A 29 -1.39 -27.87 10.62
CA ARG A 29 -1.89 -27.36 9.35
C ARG A 29 -1.13 -26.13 8.90
N GLN A 30 -0.81 -25.23 9.82
CA GLN A 30 -0.01 -24.05 9.56
C GLN A 30 1.42 -24.45 9.15
N ASP A 31 2.07 -25.35 9.92
CA ASP A 31 3.40 -25.86 9.60
C ASP A 31 3.44 -26.54 8.22
N HIS A 32 2.42 -27.33 7.89
CA HIS A 32 2.32 -28.00 6.57
C HIS A 32 2.02 -26.99 5.45
N TYR A 33 1.25 -25.95 5.73
CA TYR A 33 1.03 -24.82 4.82
C TYR A 33 2.34 -24.06 4.61
N ASP A 34 3.04 -23.75 5.69
CA ASP A 34 4.31 -23.02 5.67
C ASP A 34 5.43 -23.81 4.94
N GLU A 35 5.53 -25.14 5.15
CA GLU A 35 6.48 -25.99 4.40
C GLU A 35 6.16 -26.07 2.91
N LYS A 36 4.88 -26.10 2.56
CA LYS A 36 4.43 -26.25 1.17
C LYS A 36 4.46 -24.93 0.39
N TYR A 37 4.22 -23.79 1.06
CA TYR A 37 3.98 -22.49 0.41
C TYR A 37 5.02 -21.43 0.70
N GLN A 38 5.73 -21.49 1.82
CA GLN A 38 6.84 -20.57 2.10
C GLN A 38 8.14 -21.10 1.47
N LYS A 39 8.44 -20.62 0.30
CA LYS A 39 9.71 -20.90 -0.38
C LYS A 39 10.83 -20.11 0.24
N ASN A 40 11.05 -19.80 1.42
CA ASN A 40 12.21 -19.09 2.00
C ASN A 40 12.87 -18.06 1.03
N LYS A 41 12.03 -17.34 0.29
CA LYS A 41 12.41 -16.38 -0.73
C LYS A 41 11.90 -14.99 -0.37
N PRO A 42 12.63 -13.95 -0.72
CA PRO A 42 12.15 -12.60 -0.53
C PRO A 42 10.93 -12.34 -1.39
N LEU A 43 10.04 -11.49 -0.90
CA LEU A 43 8.82 -11.06 -1.56
C LEU A 43 8.92 -9.60 -1.98
N CYS A 44 8.06 -9.19 -2.91
CA CYS A 44 7.90 -7.81 -3.36
C CYS A 44 6.45 -7.52 -3.72
N PHE A 45 6.13 -6.27 -3.94
CA PHE A 45 4.87 -5.84 -4.53
C PHE A 45 4.97 -5.80 -6.05
N HIS A 46 3.95 -6.31 -6.70
CA HIS A 46 3.59 -6.00 -8.06
C HIS A 46 2.35 -5.11 -7.98
N ALA A 47 2.49 -3.82 -8.26
CA ALA A 47 1.52 -2.80 -7.87
C ALA A 47 1.19 -1.86 -9.01
N ALA A 48 -0.04 -1.38 -9.01
CA ALA A 48 -0.52 -0.30 -9.86
C ALA A 48 -1.43 0.64 -9.08
N SER A 49 -1.54 1.88 -9.53
CA SER A 49 -2.41 2.87 -8.92
C SER A 49 -3.32 3.52 -9.94
N PHE A 50 -4.39 4.09 -9.42
CA PHE A 50 -5.24 5.01 -10.16
C PHE A 50 -5.74 6.09 -9.20
N GLN A 51 -5.60 7.35 -9.62
CA GLN A 51 -6.12 8.48 -8.87
C GLN A 51 -6.92 9.40 -9.79
N LYS A 52 -7.86 10.11 -9.23
CA LYS A 52 -8.71 11.01 -9.98
C LYS A 52 -9.37 12.03 -9.06
N PRO A 53 -9.27 13.34 -9.38
CA PRO A 53 -10.02 14.35 -8.66
C PRO A 53 -11.51 14.12 -8.86
N HIS A 54 -12.30 14.39 -7.83
CA HIS A 54 -13.75 14.29 -7.96
C HIS A 54 -14.27 15.20 -9.09
N PRO A 55 -15.22 14.74 -9.93
CA PRO A 55 -15.68 15.52 -11.08
C PRO A 55 -16.20 16.92 -10.76
N LEU A 56 -16.68 17.16 -9.53
CA LEU A 56 -17.10 18.49 -9.09
C LEU A 56 -15.91 19.38 -8.73
N LYS A 57 -14.86 18.84 -8.09
CA LYS A 57 -13.60 19.56 -7.82
C LYS A 57 -12.90 19.90 -9.14
N ALA A 58 -12.81 18.95 -10.06
CA ALA A 58 -12.22 19.15 -11.39
C ALA A 58 -12.92 20.24 -12.20
N ARG A 59 -14.27 20.38 -12.10
CA ARG A 59 -15.00 21.47 -12.77
C ARG A 59 -14.67 22.84 -12.18
N ASN A 60 -14.29 22.91 -10.94
CA ASN A 60 -13.88 24.13 -10.25
C ASN A 60 -12.40 24.46 -10.44
N CYS A 61 -11.68 23.70 -11.30
CA CYS A 61 -10.23 23.82 -11.52
C CYS A 61 -9.40 23.62 -10.25
N GLN A 62 -9.91 22.85 -9.28
CA GLN A 62 -9.13 22.42 -8.12
C GLN A 62 -8.19 21.28 -8.53
N MET A 63 -6.96 21.33 -8.03
CA MET A 63 -5.94 20.31 -8.27
C MET A 63 -6.29 19.04 -7.51
N ASP A 64 -5.74 17.91 -7.96
CA ASP A 64 -5.73 16.67 -7.19
C ASP A 64 -4.62 16.76 -6.15
N ALA A 65 -4.98 16.73 -4.89
CA ALA A 65 -4.03 16.86 -3.79
C ALA A 65 -3.48 15.50 -3.30
N ASP A 66 -4.04 14.39 -3.78
CA ASP A 66 -3.58 13.05 -3.44
C ASP A 66 -2.26 12.72 -4.15
N ALA A 67 -1.46 11.87 -3.53
CA ALA A 67 -0.29 11.25 -4.13
C ALA A 67 -0.29 9.74 -3.87
N THR A 68 0.18 8.97 -4.86
CA THR A 68 0.31 7.51 -4.76
C THR A 68 1.71 7.06 -5.13
N LEU A 69 2.18 5.99 -4.51
CA LEU A 69 3.46 5.37 -4.82
C LEU A 69 3.31 3.86 -5.01
N CYS A 70 3.87 3.38 -6.11
CA CYS A 70 3.99 1.96 -6.43
C CYS A 70 5.46 1.62 -6.65
N SER A 71 6.05 0.86 -5.74
CA SER A 71 7.44 0.39 -5.80
C SER A 71 7.48 -1.09 -5.41
N PRO A 72 8.47 -1.87 -5.81
CA PRO A 72 8.55 -3.28 -5.46
C PRO A 72 8.61 -3.56 -3.96
N MET A 73 9.20 -2.65 -3.19
CA MET A 73 9.33 -2.85 -1.74
C MET A 73 8.36 -2.01 -0.94
N LEU A 74 7.63 -1.08 -1.58
CA LEU A 74 6.79 -0.15 -0.86
C LEU A 74 5.63 0.34 -1.73
N VAL A 75 4.44 0.36 -1.15
CA VAL A 75 3.27 1.08 -1.67
C VAL A 75 2.84 2.12 -0.68
N ALA A 76 2.37 3.27 -1.16
CA ALA A 76 1.96 4.36 -0.30
C ALA A 76 0.84 5.20 -0.91
N VAL A 77 0.10 5.88 -0.03
CA VAL A 77 -0.91 6.89 -0.35
C VAL A 77 -0.72 8.06 0.62
N ALA A 78 -0.80 9.26 0.10
CA ALA A 78 -0.80 10.49 0.88
C ALA A 78 -1.91 11.40 0.36
N ASP A 79 -2.72 11.93 1.27
CA ASP A 79 -3.86 12.81 0.97
C ASP A 79 -3.49 14.21 1.44
N GLY A 80 -3.37 15.12 0.49
CA GLY A 80 -3.01 16.52 0.71
C GLY A 80 -4.20 17.36 1.10
N VAL A 81 -4.01 18.23 2.07
CA VAL A 81 -5.05 19.08 2.64
C VAL A 81 -5.32 20.29 1.75
N SER A 82 -6.40 20.23 0.96
CA SER A 82 -6.76 21.29 -0.03
C SER A 82 -7.02 22.66 0.59
N GLN A 83 -7.33 22.78 1.89
CA GLN A 83 -7.56 24.07 2.54
C GLN A 83 -6.33 24.99 2.53
N ILE A 84 -5.13 24.44 2.38
CA ILE A 84 -3.89 25.23 2.31
C ILE A 84 -3.76 26.06 1.04
N GLU A 85 -4.55 25.74 0.00
CA GLU A 85 -4.58 26.49 -1.27
C GLU A 85 -5.09 27.92 -1.09
N GLU A 86 -5.88 28.19 -0.04
CA GLU A 86 -6.33 29.55 0.29
C GLU A 86 -5.16 30.49 0.63
N PHE A 87 -4.03 29.94 1.02
CA PHE A 87 -2.79 30.67 1.30
C PHE A 87 -1.82 30.71 0.12
N GLY A 88 -2.23 30.15 -1.04
CA GLY A 88 -1.41 30.11 -2.26
C GLY A 88 -0.34 29.02 -2.24
N ILE A 89 -0.51 27.99 -1.39
CA ILE A 89 0.35 26.80 -1.32
C ILE A 89 -0.33 25.70 -2.13
N ASP A 90 0.44 25.01 -3.00
CA ASP A 90 -0.06 23.87 -3.76
C ASP A 90 -0.17 22.64 -2.84
N ALA A 91 -1.40 22.14 -2.65
CA ALA A 91 -1.68 21.02 -1.75
C ALA A 91 -1.08 19.69 -2.23
N SER A 92 -0.69 19.57 -3.49
CA SER A 92 -0.12 18.36 -4.08
C SER A 92 1.41 18.23 -3.90
N GLU A 93 2.11 19.34 -3.60
CA GLU A 93 3.58 19.33 -3.54
C GLU A 93 4.12 18.52 -2.37
N LEU A 94 3.67 18.78 -1.15
CA LEU A 94 4.16 18.08 0.04
C LEU A 94 3.90 16.57 0.00
N PRO A 95 2.68 16.07 -0.32
CA PRO A 95 2.44 14.62 -0.47
C PRO A 95 3.38 13.98 -1.51
N SER A 96 3.55 14.61 -2.66
CA SER A 96 4.38 14.10 -3.74
C SER A 96 5.86 14.06 -3.37
N GLU A 97 6.38 15.11 -2.75
CA GLU A 97 7.77 15.17 -2.29
C GLU A 97 8.04 14.15 -1.19
N LEU A 98 7.14 14.04 -0.20
CA LEU A 98 7.26 13.07 0.88
C LEU A 98 7.31 11.63 0.36
N LEU A 99 6.38 11.26 -0.54
CA LEU A 99 6.37 9.92 -1.12
C LEU A 99 7.61 9.63 -1.98
N SER A 100 8.14 10.63 -2.69
CA SER A 100 9.38 10.50 -3.45
C SER A 100 10.60 10.27 -2.52
N ALA A 101 10.65 10.95 -1.38
CA ALA A 101 11.69 10.72 -0.38
C ALA A 101 11.59 9.31 0.24
N VAL A 102 10.37 8.87 0.58
CA VAL A 102 10.12 7.51 1.08
C VAL A 102 10.51 6.45 0.04
N GLU A 103 10.21 6.65 -1.25
CA GLU A 103 10.63 5.74 -2.33
C GLU A 103 12.16 5.61 -2.39
N THR A 104 12.85 6.74 -2.30
CA THR A 104 14.32 6.78 -2.31
C THR A 104 14.92 5.99 -1.14
N LEU A 105 14.39 6.17 0.06
CA LEU A 105 14.82 5.42 1.24
C LEU A 105 14.51 3.92 1.11
N ALA A 106 13.32 3.55 0.61
CA ALA A 106 12.97 2.15 0.37
C ALA A 106 13.93 1.47 -0.61
N GLU A 107 14.39 2.17 -1.65
CA GLU A 107 15.41 1.67 -2.57
C GLU A 107 16.77 1.40 -1.89
N TYR A 108 17.17 2.22 -0.93
CA TYR A 108 18.43 2.04 -0.22
C TYR A 108 18.36 1.01 0.91
N GLN A 109 17.20 0.83 1.52
CA GLN A 109 17.05 0.06 2.74
C GLN A 109 16.39 -1.32 2.54
N LEU A 110 15.50 -1.49 1.56
CA LEU A 110 14.63 -2.67 1.48
C LEU A 110 14.91 -3.62 0.33
N LEU A 111 15.58 -3.19 -0.75
CA LEU A 111 15.77 -4.04 -1.92
C LEU A 111 16.64 -5.27 -1.62
N PRO A 112 16.13 -6.51 -1.77
CA PRO A 112 16.87 -7.71 -1.43
C PRO A 112 18.18 -7.85 -2.24
N GLY A 113 19.30 -7.95 -1.55
CA GLY A 113 20.63 -8.06 -2.15
C GLY A 113 21.19 -6.76 -2.76
N LEU A 114 20.43 -5.67 -2.75
CA LEU A 114 20.81 -4.36 -3.28
C LEU A 114 20.77 -3.25 -2.22
N ALA A 115 20.22 -3.53 -1.05
CA ALA A 115 20.19 -2.59 0.07
C ALA A 115 21.61 -2.20 0.48
N THR A 116 21.83 -0.90 0.69
CA THR A 116 23.11 -0.31 1.11
C THR A 116 23.05 0.25 2.52
N GLU A 117 21.86 0.42 3.06
CA GLU A 117 21.59 0.98 4.38
C GLU A 117 20.68 0.02 5.17
N PRO A 118 20.78 0.00 6.50
CA PRO A 118 19.90 -0.82 7.32
C PRO A 118 18.49 -0.23 7.37
N TYR A 119 17.47 -1.07 7.26
CA TYR A 119 16.10 -0.69 7.53
C TYR A 119 15.84 -0.72 9.04
N LEU A 120 15.50 0.42 9.62
CA LEU A 120 15.27 0.60 11.05
C LEU A 120 13.78 0.61 11.44
N GLY A 121 12.91 0.38 10.46
CA GLY A 121 11.45 0.36 10.66
C GLY A 121 10.75 1.53 9.97
N PRO A 122 9.40 1.47 9.89
CA PRO A 122 8.65 2.42 9.08
C PRO A 122 8.61 3.82 9.71
N ILE A 123 8.65 3.96 11.04
CA ILE A 123 8.71 5.28 11.70
C ILE A 123 9.98 6.04 11.29
N ASN A 124 11.15 5.39 11.42
CA ASN A 124 12.40 6.02 11.03
C ASN A 124 12.42 6.40 9.54
N MET A 125 11.85 5.54 8.69
CA MET A 125 11.74 5.84 7.24
C MET A 125 10.89 7.09 6.98
N ILE A 126 9.75 7.24 7.65
CA ILE A 126 8.90 8.44 7.51
C ILE A 126 9.61 9.67 8.09
N GLN A 127 10.33 9.54 9.22
CA GLN A 127 11.07 10.62 9.84
C GLN A 127 12.21 11.12 8.92
N ASP A 128 13.03 10.20 8.40
CA ASP A 128 14.11 10.54 7.48
C ASP A 128 13.55 11.18 6.18
N ALA A 129 12.41 10.68 5.68
CA ALA A 129 11.73 11.25 4.52
C ALA A 129 11.20 12.65 4.80
N TRP A 130 10.59 12.86 5.98
CA TRP A 130 10.09 14.17 6.40
C TRP A 130 11.21 15.20 6.51
N GLU A 131 12.36 14.81 7.06
CA GLU A 131 13.53 15.67 7.15
C GLU A 131 14.10 16.05 5.76
N ALA A 132 13.93 15.17 4.77
CA ALA A 132 14.39 15.39 3.41
C ALA A 132 13.44 16.24 2.56
N THR A 133 12.19 16.48 3.02
CA THR A 133 11.22 17.33 2.31
C THR A 133 11.38 18.80 2.69
N GLU A 134 11.10 19.71 1.75
CA GLU A 134 11.15 21.16 1.95
C GLU A 134 9.82 21.86 1.65
N SER A 135 8.90 21.21 0.91
CA SER A 135 7.63 21.81 0.49
C SER A 135 6.74 22.14 1.68
N PHE A 136 6.03 23.27 1.56
CA PHE A 136 4.97 23.64 2.49
C PHE A 136 3.69 22.90 2.13
N GLY A 137 2.88 22.62 3.15
CA GLY A 137 1.62 21.92 2.98
C GLY A 137 1.18 21.19 4.24
N SER A 138 0.15 20.41 4.08
CA SER A 138 -0.30 19.45 5.08
C SER A 138 -0.78 18.19 4.38
N THR A 139 -0.46 17.01 4.94
CA THR A 139 -0.78 15.73 4.32
C THR A 139 -0.97 14.63 5.36
N THR A 140 -1.83 13.68 5.06
CA THR A 140 -1.79 12.35 5.68
C THR A 140 -0.70 11.51 5.01
N VAL A 141 -0.33 10.38 5.58
CA VAL A 141 0.56 9.41 4.94
C VAL A 141 0.26 7.99 5.40
N LEU A 142 0.13 7.10 4.45
CA LEU A 142 0.04 5.66 4.66
C LEU A 142 1.12 4.97 3.83
N THR A 143 1.96 4.18 4.48
CA THR A 143 2.98 3.37 3.80
C THR A 143 2.83 1.91 4.18
N ALA A 144 3.09 1.01 3.23
CA ALA A 144 3.22 -0.41 3.47
C ALA A 144 4.49 -0.92 2.78
N ALA A 145 5.47 -1.32 3.58
CA ALA A 145 6.78 -1.78 3.12
C ALA A 145 6.91 -3.29 3.29
N ILE A 146 7.53 -3.99 2.34
CA ILE A 146 7.90 -5.40 2.51
C ILE A 146 9.29 -5.47 3.13
N ASP A 147 9.34 -5.89 4.39
CA ASP A 147 10.57 -6.21 5.10
C ASP A 147 10.92 -7.69 4.92
N ASN A 148 12.01 -7.94 4.21
CA ASN A 148 12.58 -9.27 4.00
C ASN A 148 13.71 -9.60 4.98
N SER A 149 13.92 -8.80 6.03
CA SER A 149 15.00 -9.03 7.00
C SER A 149 14.61 -10.00 8.11
N THR A 150 13.33 -10.10 8.43
CA THR A 150 12.81 -10.92 9.52
C THR A 150 13.02 -12.40 9.28
N LYS A 151 13.54 -13.10 10.29
CA LYS A 151 13.75 -14.56 10.26
C LYS A 151 13.13 -15.21 11.48
N ILE A 152 12.33 -16.27 11.25
CA ILE A 152 11.75 -17.10 12.30
C ILE A 152 12.35 -18.50 12.17
N HIS A 153 12.96 -19.01 13.23
CA HIS A 153 13.68 -20.29 13.24
C HIS A 153 14.70 -20.44 12.10
N GLY A 154 15.38 -19.33 11.73
CA GLY A 154 16.37 -19.29 10.67
C GLY A 154 15.82 -19.26 9.24
N LYS A 155 14.50 -19.37 9.05
CA LYS A 155 13.83 -19.22 7.76
C LYS A 155 13.40 -17.76 7.56
N LEU A 156 13.47 -17.27 6.33
CA LEU A 156 12.99 -15.95 5.96
C LEU A 156 11.48 -15.88 6.19
N HIS A 157 11.04 -14.80 6.83
CA HIS A 157 9.64 -14.54 7.12
C HIS A 157 9.29 -13.09 6.73
N PRO A 158 9.01 -12.85 5.44
CA PRO A 158 8.71 -11.51 4.97
C PRO A 158 7.50 -10.92 5.69
N MET A 159 7.58 -9.65 6.05
CA MET A 159 6.53 -8.90 6.73
C MET A 159 6.11 -7.70 5.89
N ILE A 160 4.83 -7.37 5.92
CA ILE A 160 4.34 -6.07 5.48
C ILE A 160 4.32 -5.17 6.71
N ALA A 161 5.23 -4.20 6.76
CA ALA A 161 5.29 -3.17 7.78
C ALA A 161 4.46 -1.98 7.33
N VAL A 162 3.35 -1.72 8.01
CA VAL A 162 2.42 -0.63 7.72
C VAL A 162 2.65 0.49 8.71
N CYS A 163 2.76 1.72 8.22
CA CYS A 163 2.74 2.94 9.02
C CYS A 163 1.66 3.87 8.48
N SER A 164 0.78 4.34 9.37
CA SER A 164 -0.32 5.24 9.02
C SER A 164 -0.31 6.46 9.94
N ILE A 165 -0.44 7.63 9.34
CA ILE A 165 -0.68 8.92 9.98
C ILE A 165 -1.85 9.55 9.22
N GLY A 166 -3.04 9.58 9.86
CA GLY A 166 -4.24 10.11 9.26
C GLY A 166 -5.30 9.08 8.93
N ASP A 167 -6.10 9.35 7.93
CA ASP A 167 -7.30 8.59 7.60
C ASP A 167 -7.27 7.89 6.23
N CYS A 168 -6.12 7.84 5.58
CA CYS A 168 -5.87 6.84 4.54
C CYS A 168 -5.94 5.43 5.14
N GLU A 169 -6.49 4.46 4.42
CA GLU A 169 -6.61 3.09 4.89
C GLU A 169 -5.96 2.08 3.94
N ILE A 170 -5.61 0.91 4.49
CA ILE A 170 -5.13 -0.26 3.76
C ILE A 170 -5.88 -1.52 4.17
N LEU A 171 -6.20 -2.34 3.18
CA LEU A 171 -6.71 -3.70 3.34
C LEU A 171 -5.67 -4.70 2.83
N ILE A 172 -5.48 -5.80 3.55
CA ILE A 172 -4.74 -6.96 3.03
C ILE A 172 -5.73 -8.12 2.91
N LEU A 173 -5.87 -8.63 1.68
CA LEU A 173 -6.76 -9.71 1.34
C LEU A 173 -5.96 -10.98 1.08
N ARG A 174 -6.32 -12.07 1.71
CA ARG A 174 -5.69 -13.39 1.51
C ARG A 174 -6.69 -14.39 1.01
N THR A 175 -6.29 -15.17 0.01
CA THR A 175 -7.11 -16.27 -0.50
C THR A 175 -7.06 -17.44 0.47
N GLY A 176 -8.21 -17.84 1.00
CA GLY A 176 -8.36 -19.03 1.85
C GLY A 176 -8.30 -20.34 1.07
N ILE A 177 -8.29 -21.45 1.78
CA ILE A 177 -8.29 -22.81 1.20
C ILE A 177 -9.55 -23.11 0.39
N ASP A 178 -10.62 -22.35 0.60
CA ASP A 178 -11.89 -22.42 -0.14
C ASP A 178 -11.90 -21.54 -1.42
N GLY A 179 -10.76 -20.92 -1.73
CA GLY A 179 -10.58 -20.05 -2.89
C GLY A 179 -11.16 -18.65 -2.72
N ARG A 180 -11.75 -18.31 -1.57
CA ARG A 180 -12.30 -16.98 -1.31
C ARG A 180 -11.28 -16.07 -0.66
N ARG A 181 -11.26 -14.81 -1.07
CA ARG A 181 -10.45 -13.77 -0.42
C ARG A 181 -11.15 -13.28 0.84
N ARG A 182 -10.35 -13.05 1.88
CA ARG A 182 -10.81 -12.49 3.15
C ARG A 182 -9.86 -11.40 3.58
N VAL A 183 -10.41 -10.37 4.19
CA VAL A 183 -9.62 -9.34 4.85
C VAL A 183 -8.92 -9.98 6.04
N ILE A 184 -7.58 -9.99 6.01
CA ILE A 184 -6.75 -10.47 7.12
C ILE A 184 -6.19 -9.31 7.95
N PHE A 185 -6.19 -8.11 7.37
CA PHE A 185 -5.75 -6.90 8.03
C PHE A 185 -6.45 -5.68 7.44
N ARG A 186 -6.73 -4.70 8.29
CA ARG A 186 -7.23 -3.37 7.96
C ARG A 186 -6.66 -2.38 8.97
N THR A 187 -6.22 -1.20 8.52
CA THR A 187 -5.90 -0.07 9.40
C THR A 187 -7.18 0.59 9.93
N GLU A 188 -7.01 1.37 10.97
CA GLU A 188 -8.07 2.27 11.49
C GLU A 188 -7.71 3.71 11.13
N MET A 189 -8.71 4.48 10.70
CA MET A 189 -8.55 5.92 10.41
C MET A 189 -8.24 6.69 11.69
N GLN A 190 -7.28 7.60 11.63
CA GLN A 190 -6.92 8.46 12.74
C GLN A 190 -7.51 9.85 12.51
N ARG A 191 -8.57 10.16 13.23
CA ARG A 191 -9.31 11.42 13.14
C ARG A 191 -9.38 12.10 14.50
N ILE A 192 -9.05 13.40 14.53
CA ILE A 192 -9.02 14.19 15.76
C ILE A 192 -10.45 14.34 16.30
N ASN A 193 -10.67 13.89 17.53
CA ASN A 193 -12.01 13.89 18.17
C ASN A 193 -13.11 13.17 17.38
N GLY A 194 -12.74 12.28 16.43
CA GLY A 194 -13.68 11.60 15.55
C GLY A 194 -14.30 12.50 14.47
N ASP A 195 -13.75 13.68 14.27
CA ASP A 195 -14.17 14.59 13.20
C ASP A 195 -13.61 14.11 11.86
N ARG A 196 -14.50 13.89 10.90
CA ARG A 196 -14.18 13.39 9.56
C ARG A 196 -13.43 14.40 8.68
N GLN A 197 -13.41 15.65 9.06
CA GLN A 197 -12.72 16.72 8.34
C GLN A 197 -11.38 17.10 8.99
N SER A 198 -11.00 16.38 10.04
CA SER A 198 -9.81 16.69 10.82
C SER A 198 -8.98 15.41 11.04
N PRO A 199 -8.34 14.87 10.00
CA PRO A 199 -7.41 13.75 10.18
C PRO A 199 -6.18 14.17 10.98
N LEU A 200 -5.51 13.21 11.60
CA LEU A 200 -4.14 13.41 12.05
C LEU A 200 -3.28 13.59 10.79
N GLN A 201 -2.40 14.59 10.80
CA GLN A 201 -1.67 14.97 9.59
C GLN A 201 -0.29 15.53 9.91
N LEU A 202 0.61 15.44 8.95
CA LEU A 202 1.90 16.12 8.97
C LEU A 202 1.73 17.49 8.30
N ALA A 203 2.19 18.54 8.95
CA ALA A 203 2.09 19.88 8.42
C ALA A 203 3.45 20.59 8.46
N ARG A 204 3.71 21.38 7.43
CA ARG A 204 4.82 22.33 7.34
C ARG A 204 4.28 23.62 6.75
N VAL A 205 4.19 24.65 7.57
CA VAL A 205 3.69 25.96 7.17
C VAL A 205 4.63 27.03 7.69
N ASP A 206 4.56 28.22 7.12
CA ASP A 206 5.31 29.38 7.57
C ASP A 206 4.47 30.30 8.48
N GLU A 207 5.10 31.35 8.99
CA GLU A 207 4.48 32.32 9.88
C GLU A 207 3.32 33.11 9.20
N THR A 208 3.19 33.06 7.88
CA THR A 208 2.09 33.75 7.15
C THR A 208 0.82 32.94 7.21
N VAL A 209 0.91 31.60 7.30
CA VAL A 209 -0.23 30.67 7.43
C VAL A 209 -0.63 30.53 8.90
N ASP A 210 0.32 30.21 9.75
CA ASP A 210 0.13 30.12 11.21
C ASP A 210 1.31 30.75 11.97
N PRO A 211 1.12 31.96 12.53
CA PRO A 211 2.18 32.62 13.31
C PRO A 211 2.63 31.90 14.58
N ASN A 212 1.87 30.89 15.02
CA ASN A 212 2.20 30.08 16.21
C ASN A 212 2.57 28.63 15.85
N PHE A 213 2.79 28.36 14.59
CA PHE A 213 3.15 27.01 14.15
C PHE A 213 4.48 26.55 14.79
N ASP A 214 4.43 25.37 15.42
CA ASP A 214 5.63 24.73 15.95
C ASP A 214 6.09 23.63 14.97
N PRO A 215 7.24 23.80 14.31
CA PRO A 215 7.75 22.80 13.36
C PRO A 215 8.08 21.43 14.00
N ASN A 216 8.20 21.36 15.34
CA ASN A 216 8.46 20.09 16.03
C ASN A 216 7.21 19.21 16.14
N VAL A 217 6.01 19.76 15.98
CA VAL A 217 4.76 18.99 16.07
C VAL A 217 4.74 17.84 15.07
N ALA A 218 5.26 18.03 13.86
CA ALA A 218 5.33 16.95 12.88
C ALA A 218 6.19 15.77 13.38
N ASN A 219 7.31 16.02 14.03
CA ASN A 219 8.15 14.96 14.60
C ASN A 219 7.42 14.23 15.75
N GLU A 220 6.71 14.95 16.62
CA GLU A 220 5.88 14.36 17.66
C GLU A 220 4.76 13.49 17.07
N VAL A 221 4.12 13.95 15.99
CA VAL A 221 3.10 13.16 15.27
C VAL A 221 3.70 11.90 14.66
N ILE A 222 4.91 11.95 14.09
CA ILE A 222 5.58 10.77 13.52
C ILE A 222 5.94 9.78 14.63
N GLU A 223 6.52 10.24 15.75
CA GLU A 223 7.01 9.37 16.82
C GLU A 223 5.88 8.77 17.65
N ASP A 224 4.92 9.58 18.09
CA ASP A 224 3.91 9.22 19.06
C ASP A 224 2.51 9.06 18.45
N GLY A 225 2.24 9.69 17.31
CA GLY A 225 0.93 9.68 16.64
C GLY A 225 0.78 8.62 15.57
N SER A 226 1.87 8.06 15.04
CA SER A 226 1.78 7.05 13.97
C SER A 226 1.27 5.71 14.47
N ALA A 227 0.38 5.08 13.67
CA ALA A 227 -0.05 3.70 13.90
C ALA A 227 0.82 2.74 13.09
N VAL A 228 1.54 1.84 13.77
CA VAL A 228 2.45 0.89 13.15
C VAL A 228 1.96 -0.55 13.36
N HIS A 229 1.93 -1.30 12.27
CA HIS A 229 1.52 -2.70 12.26
C HIS A 229 2.48 -3.55 11.44
N CYS A 230 2.62 -4.82 11.81
CA CYS A 230 3.37 -5.80 11.04
C CYS A 230 2.48 -7.00 10.74
N VAL A 231 2.35 -7.34 9.47
CA VAL A 231 1.54 -8.46 8.98
C VAL A 231 2.43 -9.41 8.21
N SER A 232 2.35 -10.72 8.47
CA SER A 232 3.08 -11.72 7.68
C SER A 232 2.67 -11.62 6.21
N ALA A 233 3.62 -11.41 5.32
CA ALA A 233 3.39 -11.39 3.88
C ALA A 233 3.34 -12.82 3.32
N VAL A 234 2.38 -13.09 2.46
CA VAL A 234 2.25 -14.37 1.75
C VAL A 234 2.11 -14.09 0.26
N GLU A 235 2.81 -14.88 -0.57
CA GLU A 235 2.69 -14.79 -2.02
C GLU A 235 1.21 -14.97 -2.45
N GLY A 236 0.70 -14.04 -3.23
CA GLY A 236 -0.71 -14.00 -3.66
C GLY A 236 -1.61 -13.11 -2.80
N ASP A 237 -1.14 -12.56 -1.69
CA ASP A 237 -1.90 -11.55 -0.96
C ASP A 237 -2.19 -10.35 -1.87
N ILE A 238 -3.39 -9.80 -1.77
CA ILE A 238 -3.76 -8.56 -2.46
C ILE A 238 -3.82 -7.44 -1.42
N VAL A 239 -3.14 -6.36 -1.71
CA VAL A 239 -3.13 -5.15 -0.90
C VAL A 239 -3.91 -4.08 -1.63
N VAL A 240 -4.85 -3.44 -0.93
CA VAL A 240 -5.61 -2.30 -1.44
C VAL A 240 -5.40 -1.15 -0.45
N ALA A 241 -4.72 -0.10 -0.89
CA ALA A 241 -4.56 1.13 -0.13
C ALA A 241 -5.28 2.28 -0.84
N GLY A 242 -5.82 3.23 -0.10
CA GLY A 242 -6.51 4.38 -0.69
C GLY A 242 -6.64 5.53 0.28
N SER A 243 -6.93 6.72 -0.27
CA SER A 243 -7.31 7.90 0.49
C SER A 243 -8.71 7.74 1.10
N ASP A 244 -9.11 8.66 1.95
CA ASP A 244 -10.43 8.66 2.56
C ASP A 244 -11.55 8.78 1.51
N GLY A 245 -11.27 9.38 0.33
CA GLY A 245 -12.17 9.38 -0.82
C GLY A 245 -12.61 7.97 -1.25
N VAL A 246 -11.82 6.92 -0.98
CA VAL A 246 -12.23 5.52 -1.17
C VAL A 246 -13.03 5.02 0.03
N PHE A 247 -12.45 5.10 1.23
CA PHE A 247 -12.94 4.37 2.40
C PHE A 247 -14.11 5.05 3.12
N ASP A 248 -14.32 6.34 2.91
CA ASP A 248 -15.54 7.05 3.33
C ASP A 248 -16.73 6.74 2.42
N ASN A 249 -16.47 6.29 1.19
CA ASN A 249 -17.50 6.08 0.18
C ASN A 249 -17.85 4.60 -0.03
N LEU A 250 -16.91 3.67 0.12
CA LEU A 250 -17.12 2.25 -0.12
C LEU A 250 -17.03 1.43 1.17
N PHE A 251 -18.01 0.56 1.39
CA PHE A 251 -17.89 -0.48 2.39
C PHE A 251 -16.78 -1.47 2.00
N VAL A 252 -16.11 -2.03 2.99
CA VAL A 252 -15.04 -3.02 2.78
C VAL A 252 -15.49 -4.18 1.90
N ASP A 253 -16.72 -4.67 2.11
CA ASP A 253 -17.26 -5.77 1.31
C ASP A 253 -17.42 -5.40 -0.17
N GLU A 254 -17.69 -4.13 -0.50
CA GLU A 254 -17.76 -3.66 -1.88
C GLU A 254 -16.37 -3.68 -2.55
N ILE A 255 -15.33 -3.25 -1.82
CA ILE A 255 -13.95 -3.32 -2.30
C ILE A 255 -13.51 -4.77 -2.50
N VAL A 256 -13.82 -5.65 -1.53
CA VAL A 256 -13.53 -7.10 -1.62
C VAL A 256 -14.22 -7.70 -2.83
N ASN A 257 -15.50 -7.38 -3.07
CA ASN A 257 -16.25 -7.90 -4.21
C ASN A 257 -15.63 -7.45 -5.55
N ILE A 258 -15.21 -6.18 -5.69
CA ILE A 258 -14.51 -5.70 -6.89
C ILE A 258 -13.23 -6.53 -7.11
N CYS A 259 -12.44 -6.76 -6.06
CA CYS A 259 -11.23 -7.58 -6.16
C CYS A 259 -11.54 -9.04 -6.50
N GLU A 260 -12.62 -9.62 -5.94
CA GLU A 260 -13.06 -11.00 -6.23
C GLU A 260 -13.51 -11.18 -7.67
N ASP A 261 -14.29 -10.21 -8.17
CA ASP A 261 -14.87 -10.28 -9.52
C ASP A 261 -13.82 -10.07 -10.62
N MET A 262 -12.81 -9.23 -10.36
CA MET A 262 -11.85 -8.84 -11.39
C MET A 262 -10.53 -9.60 -11.35
N ILE A 263 -10.01 -9.92 -10.16
CA ILE A 263 -8.73 -10.61 -10.02
C ILE A 263 -8.98 -12.12 -10.03
N PRO A 264 -8.45 -12.87 -11.00
CA PRO A 264 -8.65 -14.31 -11.08
C PRO A 264 -8.22 -15.02 -9.79
N ASN A 265 -9.01 -15.96 -9.33
CA ASN A 265 -8.62 -16.84 -8.25
C ASN A 265 -7.48 -17.74 -8.74
N GLN A 266 -6.31 -17.54 -8.18
CA GLN A 266 -5.16 -18.33 -8.55
C GLN A 266 -5.17 -19.66 -7.80
N SER A 267 -4.68 -20.69 -8.48
CA SER A 267 -4.49 -21.98 -7.85
C SER A 267 -3.53 -21.85 -6.68
N LEU A 268 -3.90 -22.43 -5.54
CA LEU A 268 -2.99 -22.61 -4.40
C LEU A 268 -1.78 -23.52 -4.70
N ASP A 269 -1.67 -24.00 -5.94
CA ASP A 269 -0.51 -24.76 -6.41
C ASP A 269 0.62 -23.78 -6.74
N VAL A 270 1.55 -23.66 -5.82
CA VAL A 270 2.71 -22.77 -5.90
C VAL A 270 3.53 -22.94 -7.17
N ALA A 271 3.48 -24.13 -7.78
CA ALA A 271 4.17 -24.40 -9.04
C ALA A 271 3.56 -23.67 -10.25
N ARG A 272 2.37 -23.08 -10.09
CA ARG A 272 1.60 -22.40 -11.14
C ARG A 272 1.23 -20.97 -10.81
N PHE A 273 1.78 -20.40 -9.70
CA PHE A 273 1.50 -19.01 -9.37
C PHE A 273 2.06 -18.10 -10.48
N GLN A 274 1.21 -17.25 -11.01
CA GLN A 274 1.59 -16.22 -11.98
C GLN A 274 1.12 -14.86 -11.46
N PRO A 275 1.97 -13.84 -11.47
CA PRO A 275 1.56 -12.50 -11.13
C PRO A 275 0.38 -12.03 -11.99
N VAL A 276 -0.50 -11.28 -11.40
CA VAL A 276 -1.59 -10.62 -12.11
C VAL A 276 -1.00 -9.56 -13.05
N ASP A 277 -1.59 -9.35 -14.21
CA ASP A 277 -1.16 -8.30 -15.13
C ASP A 277 -1.32 -6.91 -14.46
N GLU A 278 -0.31 -6.07 -14.61
CA GLU A 278 -0.30 -4.68 -14.09
C GLU A 278 -1.48 -3.86 -14.64
N GLN A 279 -1.83 -4.05 -15.92
CA GLN A 279 -3.00 -3.42 -16.51
C GLN A 279 -4.30 -3.82 -15.81
N LEU A 280 -4.39 -5.08 -15.38
CA LEU A 280 -5.55 -5.54 -14.61
C LEU A 280 -5.56 -4.92 -13.20
N LEU A 281 -4.40 -4.80 -12.53
CA LEU A 281 -4.32 -4.11 -11.24
C LEU A 281 -4.72 -2.64 -11.36
N THR A 282 -4.26 -1.95 -12.42
CA THR A 282 -4.68 -0.58 -12.75
C THR A 282 -6.20 -0.49 -12.94
N GLU A 283 -6.77 -1.45 -13.66
CA GLU A 283 -8.23 -1.47 -13.90
C GLU A 283 -9.02 -1.73 -12.62
N VAL A 284 -8.52 -2.59 -11.71
CA VAL A 284 -9.13 -2.80 -10.38
C VAL A 284 -9.09 -1.51 -9.58
N ALA A 285 -7.95 -0.83 -9.49
CA ALA A 285 -7.82 0.46 -8.83
C ALA A 285 -8.79 1.49 -9.43
N ARG A 286 -8.86 1.55 -10.76
CA ARG A 286 -9.79 2.42 -11.49
C ARG A 286 -11.25 2.13 -11.15
N GLN A 287 -11.65 0.86 -11.08
CA GLN A 287 -13.03 0.49 -10.74
C GLN A 287 -13.38 0.86 -9.30
N ILE A 288 -12.45 0.71 -8.35
CA ILE A 288 -12.63 1.14 -6.96
C ILE A 288 -12.89 2.66 -6.91
N VAL A 289 -12.03 3.47 -7.56
CA VAL A 289 -12.18 4.93 -7.61
C VAL A 289 -13.50 5.34 -8.27
N LEU A 290 -13.87 4.73 -9.40
CA LEU A 290 -15.13 5.06 -10.07
C LEU A 290 -16.36 4.64 -9.26
N ALA A 291 -16.31 3.51 -8.58
CA ALA A 291 -17.38 3.06 -7.68
C ALA A 291 -17.55 4.02 -6.50
N SER A 292 -16.43 4.52 -5.94
CA SER A 292 -16.43 5.54 -4.90
C SER A 292 -17.12 6.83 -5.38
N HIS A 293 -16.71 7.37 -6.54
CA HIS A 293 -17.35 8.58 -7.10
C HIS A 293 -18.85 8.37 -7.39
N ALA A 294 -19.25 7.16 -7.78
CA ALA A 294 -20.66 6.86 -8.04
C ALA A 294 -21.52 6.98 -6.78
N LYS A 295 -20.97 6.75 -5.58
CA LYS A 295 -21.68 6.90 -4.31
C LYS A 295 -22.09 8.35 -4.01
N THR A 296 -21.39 9.32 -4.58
CA THR A 296 -21.68 10.75 -4.39
C THR A 296 -22.84 11.25 -5.26
N GLN A 297 -23.34 10.42 -6.17
CA GLN A 297 -24.41 10.76 -7.09
C GLN A 297 -25.71 10.04 -6.72
N PRO A 298 -26.88 10.73 -6.81
CA PRO A 298 -28.15 10.07 -6.55
C PRO A 298 -28.49 9.08 -7.67
N PHE A 299 -28.86 7.87 -7.29
CA PHE A 299 -29.41 6.85 -8.19
C PHE A 299 -30.93 6.78 -7.99
N LEU A 300 -31.71 6.98 -9.07
CA LEU A 300 -33.17 7.05 -9.02
C LEU A 300 -33.71 8.03 -7.97
N GLY A 301 -33.03 9.17 -7.78
CA GLY A 301 -33.43 10.22 -6.84
C GLY A 301 -33.11 9.92 -5.37
N LYS A 302 -32.35 8.85 -5.08
CA LYS A 302 -31.89 8.51 -3.73
C LYS A 302 -30.38 8.42 -3.70
N TYR A 303 -29.79 8.97 -2.64
CA TYR A 303 -28.36 8.80 -2.39
C TYR A 303 -28.07 7.39 -1.85
N PRO A 304 -27.01 6.72 -2.33
CA PRO A 304 -26.57 5.44 -1.79
C PRO A 304 -26.09 5.56 -0.33
N GLU A 305 -26.15 4.45 0.39
CA GLU A 305 -25.48 4.35 1.69
C GLU A 305 -23.98 4.20 1.51
N THR A 306 -23.24 4.83 2.44
CA THR A 306 -21.80 4.79 2.53
C THR A 306 -21.38 4.65 4.00
N PRO A 307 -20.12 4.29 4.31
CA PRO A 307 -19.64 4.23 5.69
C PRO A 307 -19.88 5.51 6.49
N ILE A 308 -19.93 6.67 5.82
CA ILE A 308 -20.14 7.97 6.46
C ILE A 308 -21.62 8.44 6.46
N GLY A 309 -22.51 7.69 5.82
CA GLY A 309 -23.94 8.04 5.74
C GLY A 309 -24.47 8.03 4.32
N LEU A 310 -25.46 8.86 4.02
CA LEU A 310 -26.08 8.94 2.69
C LEU A 310 -25.34 9.94 1.79
N GLY A 311 -24.96 9.50 0.60
CA GLY A 311 -24.46 10.37 -0.46
C GLY A 311 -22.93 10.52 -0.54
N GLY A 312 -22.19 9.92 0.37
CA GLY A 312 -20.73 9.89 0.33
C GLY A 312 -20.03 11.25 0.45
N LYS A 313 -18.70 11.21 0.47
CA LYS A 313 -17.82 12.40 0.49
C LYS A 313 -17.41 12.74 -0.94
N ILE A 314 -17.48 14.02 -1.30
CA ILE A 314 -16.97 14.55 -2.56
C ILE A 314 -15.52 14.94 -2.32
N ASP A 315 -14.59 14.07 -2.71
CA ASP A 315 -13.16 14.27 -2.50
C ASP A 315 -12.32 13.72 -3.62
N ASP A 316 -11.05 14.11 -3.64
CA ASP A 316 -10.04 13.43 -4.44
C ASP A 316 -9.98 11.97 -4.01
N THR A 317 -9.69 11.11 -4.94
CA THR A 317 -9.80 9.68 -4.67
C THR A 317 -8.65 8.95 -5.34
N SER A 318 -7.83 8.34 -4.52
CA SER A 318 -6.67 7.57 -4.97
C SER A 318 -6.72 6.14 -4.41
N CYS A 319 -6.29 5.20 -5.24
CA CYS A 319 -6.24 3.79 -4.90
C CYS A 319 -4.98 3.13 -5.47
N VAL A 320 -4.29 2.40 -4.63
CA VAL A 320 -3.20 1.50 -5.00
C VAL A 320 -3.68 0.07 -4.82
N VAL A 321 -3.50 -0.76 -5.83
CA VAL A 321 -3.74 -2.20 -5.76
C VAL A 321 -2.44 -2.93 -6.03
N ALA A 322 -2.02 -3.78 -5.11
CA ALA A 322 -0.79 -4.55 -5.24
C ALA A 322 -1.02 -6.03 -4.98
N GLN A 323 -0.26 -6.86 -5.67
CA GLN A 323 -0.14 -8.27 -5.38
C GLN A 323 1.23 -8.55 -4.78
N VAL A 324 1.28 -9.33 -3.70
CA VAL A 324 2.53 -9.83 -3.14
C VAL A 324 3.03 -10.97 -4.00
N VAL A 325 4.24 -10.84 -4.52
CA VAL A 325 4.88 -11.81 -5.43
C VAL A 325 6.31 -12.12 -4.99
N GLU A 326 6.89 -13.21 -5.52
CA GLU A 326 8.28 -13.55 -5.26
C GLU A 326 9.23 -12.51 -5.89
N TRP A 327 10.23 -12.03 -5.12
CA TRP A 327 11.34 -11.25 -5.65
C TRP A 327 12.30 -12.16 -6.40
N THR A 328 12.25 -12.11 -7.73
CA THR A 328 13.07 -12.95 -8.61
C THR A 328 14.34 -12.22 -9.08
N GLU A 329 15.30 -12.97 -9.63
CA GLU A 329 16.48 -12.38 -10.27
C GLU A 329 16.10 -11.44 -11.43
N ALA A 330 15.01 -11.74 -12.14
CA ALA A 330 14.50 -10.89 -13.21
C ALA A 330 14.03 -9.52 -12.67
N TYR A 331 13.29 -9.50 -11.56
CA TYR A 331 12.93 -8.26 -10.88
C TYR A 331 14.15 -7.48 -10.41
N SER A 332 15.11 -8.17 -9.78
CA SER A 332 16.37 -7.57 -9.33
C SER A 332 17.15 -6.92 -10.48
N HIS A 333 17.20 -7.58 -11.62
CA HIS A 333 17.92 -7.08 -12.79
C HIS A 333 17.23 -5.87 -13.41
N ALA A 334 15.90 -5.95 -13.60
CA ALA A 334 15.10 -4.86 -14.13
C ALA A 334 15.22 -3.61 -13.22
N TRP A 335 15.11 -3.80 -11.91
CA TRP A 335 15.19 -2.69 -10.96
C TRP A 335 16.58 -2.07 -10.88
N THR A 336 17.64 -2.87 -11.01
CA THR A 336 19.02 -2.36 -11.09
C THR A 336 19.21 -1.45 -12.31
N GLN A 337 18.61 -1.80 -13.44
CA GLN A 337 18.65 -0.99 -14.65
C GLN A 337 17.90 0.33 -14.45
N ILE A 338 16.68 0.29 -13.90
CA ILE A 338 15.86 1.47 -13.60
C ILE A 338 16.61 2.44 -12.66
N ARG A 339 17.20 1.93 -11.57
CA ARG A 339 18.02 2.74 -10.65
C ARG A 339 19.19 3.41 -11.38
N SER A 340 19.85 2.70 -12.27
CA SER A 340 20.97 3.26 -13.03
C SER A 340 20.52 4.39 -13.95
N GLU A 341 19.37 4.24 -14.60
CA GLU A 341 18.78 5.25 -15.48
C GLU A 341 18.30 6.49 -14.70
N ARG A 342 17.63 6.29 -13.54
CA ARG A 342 17.21 7.38 -12.64
C ARG A 342 18.42 8.19 -12.16
N ARG A 343 19.49 7.53 -11.70
CA ARG A 343 20.74 8.19 -11.29
C ARG A 343 21.42 8.95 -12.43
N TRP A 344 21.30 8.44 -13.64
CA TRP A 344 21.88 9.12 -14.81
C TRP A 344 21.08 10.37 -15.16
N ARG A 345 19.75 10.31 -15.14
CA ARG A 345 18.86 11.45 -15.36
C ARG A 345 19.05 12.56 -14.32
N SER A 346 19.12 12.23 -13.05
CA SER A 346 19.34 13.21 -11.98
C SER A 346 20.70 13.93 -12.12
N ARG A 347 21.75 13.24 -12.57
CA ARG A 347 23.06 13.85 -12.85
C ARG A 347 23.01 14.80 -14.05
N LEU A 348 22.25 14.50 -15.07
CA LEU A 348 22.08 15.40 -16.22
C LEU A 348 21.28 16.64 -15.84
N SER A 349 20.24 16.52 -15.05
CA SER A 349 19.44 17.65 -14.55
C SER A 349 20.26 18.63 -13.71
N CYS A 350 21.26 18.16 -12.96
CA CYS A 350 22.16 19.03 -12.20
C CYS A 350 23.19 19.75 -13.06
N CYS A 351 23.42 19.31 -14.30
CA CYS A 351 24.45 19.89 -15.18
C CYS A 351 23.92 20.86 -16.21
N ASP A 352 22.65 20.81 -16.53
CA ASP A 352 21.99 21.67 -17.53
C ASP A 352 20.80 22.39 -16.87
N GLY A 353 20.82 23.72 -16.90
CA GLY A 353 19.64 24.54 -16.60
C GLY A 353 18.60 24.44 -17.74
N MET A 354 18.21 23.24 -18.12
CA MET A 354 17.24 22.96 -19.18
C MET A 354 15.89 22.57 -18.57
N GLN A 355 14.84 23.06 -19.21
CA GLN A 355 13.43 22.93 -18.89
C GLN A 355 12.96 21.46 -18.68
N PRO A 356 11.85 21.24 -17.94
CA PRO A 356 11.31 19.91 -17.72
C PRO A 356 10.96 19.22 -19.03
N ILE A 357 11.38 17.97 -19.15
CA ILE A 357 11.05 17.09 -20.27
C ILE A 357 9.64 16.54 -20.02
N ASP A 358 8.79 16.62 -21.04
CA ASP A 358 7.36 16.33 -21.05
C ASP A 358 6.98 14.96 -20.42
N GLU A 359 5.79 14.91 -19.80
CA GLU A 359 5.15 13.75 -19.14
C GLU A 359 5.03 12.48 -20.02
N GLU A 360 5.24 12.58 -21.34
CA GLU A 360 5.22 11.43 -22.25
C GLU A 360 6.37 10.42 -21.99
N ASP A 361 7.52 10.88 -21.48
CA ASP A 361 8.69 10.02 -21.21
C ASP A 361 8.54 9.17 -19.93
N SER A 362 7.72 9.59 -18.96
CA SER A 362 7.42 8.81 -17.77
C SER A 362 6.50 7.61 -18.07
N ALA A 363 5.56 7.79 -19.01
CA ALA A 363 4.69 6.71 -19.49
C ALA A 363 5.44 5.66 -20.32
N GLU A 364 6.55 6.03 -20.98
CA GLU A 364 7.37 5.11 -21.76
C GLU A 364 8.28 4.25 -20.86
N SER A 365 8.76 4.81 -19.75
CA SER A 365 9.49 4.06 -18.71
C SER A 365 8.58 3.08 -17.98
N ALA A 366 7.34 3.45 -17.65
CA ALA A 366 6.33 2.55 -17.10
C ALA A 366 5.97 1.42 -18.06
N LYS A 367 5.84 1.70 -19.37
CA LYS A 367 5.64 0.68 -20.41
C LYS A 367 6.82 -0.26 -20.56
N GLN A 368 8.05 0.20 -20.35
CA GLN A 368 9.24 -0.66 -20.35
C GLN A 368 9.25 -1.61 -19.15
N ILE A 369 8.81 -1.16 -17.97
CA ILE A 369 8.67 -2.00 -16.79
C ILE A 369 7.63 -3.11 -17.02
N SER A 370 6.46 -2.78 -17.61
CA SER A 370 5.42 -3.76 -17.92
C SER A 370 5.88 -4.81 -18.95
N ASN A 371 6.64 -4.38 -19.95
CA ASN A 371 7.19 -5.28 -20.98
C ASN A 371 8.29 -6.20 -20.42
N ILE A 372 9.08 -5.75 -19.45
CA ILE A 372 10.11 -6.57 -18.78
C ILE A 372 9.46 -7.58 -17.85
N SER A 373 8.39 -7.19 -17.15
CA SER A 373 7.58 -8.11 -16.31
C SER A 373 6.96 -9.23 -17.14
N LEU A 374 6.40 -8.93 -18.30
CA LEU A 374 5.85 -9.91 -19.25
C LEU A 374 6.92 -10.83 -19.84
N ALA A 375 8.11 -10.32 -20.15
CA ALA A 375 9.22 -11.12 -20.67
C ALA A 375 9.82 -12.05 -19.62
N ALA A 376 9.85 -11.63 -18.35
CA ALA A 376 10.35 -12.44 -17.24
C ALA A 376 9.40 -13.60 -16.90
N CYS A 377 8.09 -13.45 -17.11
CA CYS A 377 7.09 -14.51 -16.94
C CYS A 377 7.04 -15.49 -18.12
N ALA A 378 7.55 -15.11 -19.30
CA ALA A 378 7.51 -15.92 -20.53
C ALA A 378 8.77 -16.77 -20.77
N ALA A 379 9.84 -16.64 -19.98
CA ALA A 379 11.06 -17.44 -20.14
C ALA A 379 10.83 -18.87 -19.61
N PRO A 380 10.88 -19.93 -20.47
CA PRO A 380 10.79 -21.29 -20.01
C PRO A 380 12.01 -21.61 -19.14
N SER A 381 11.79 -22.24 -17.99
CA SER A 381 12.84 -22.71 -17.11
C SER A 381 13.85 -23.57 -17.88
N ALA A 382 15.13 -23.24 -17.80
CA ALA A 382 16.23 -23.91 -18.51
C ALA A 382 16.48 -25.39 -18.09
N LEU A 383 15.50 -26.05 -17.48
CA LEU A 383 15.55 -27.43 -16.98
C LEU A 383 14.92 -28.46 -17.94
N GLU A 384 14.28 -28.07 -19.04
CA GLU A 384 13.69 -29.03 -19.99
C GLU A 384 14.54 -29.35 -21.23
N GLN A 385 15.77 -28.83 -21.34
CA GLN A 385 16.64 -29.12 -22.47
C GLN A 385 17.80 -30.13 -22.21
N ARG A 386 17.71 -30.95 -21.15
CA ARG A 386 18.63 -32.07 -20.99
C ARG A 386 17.88 -33.40 -20.92
N GLY A 387 17.36 -33.87 -22.05
CA GLY A 387 16.67 -35.16 -22.08
C GLY A 387 16.23 -35.61 -23.46
N ALA A 388 17.04 -35.42 -24.50
CA ALA A 388 16.85 -36.10 -25.77
C ALA A 388 18.14 -36.13 -26.56
N CYS A 389 19.10 -36.97 -26.14
CA CYS A 389 20.14 -37.48 -27.04
C CYS A 389 20.68 -38.81 -26.47
N SER A 390 20.23 -39.87 -27.03
CA SER A 390 20.89 -41.10 -27.40
C SER A 390 19.94 -42.30 -27.26
N LEU A 391 19.56 -42.79 -28.43
CA LEU A 391 19.58 -44.19 -28.79
C LEU A 391 19.22 -44.28 -30.28
N GLN A 392 20.17 -44.22 -31.08
CA GLN A 392 20.61 -45.13 -32.15
C GLN A 392 21.76 -44.52 -32.91
#